data_0131e71cdf48f8e9a55efdac2f2073fa
#
_entry.id   0131e71cdf48f8e9a55efdac2f2073fa
#
_cell.length_a   1.000
_cell.length_b   1.000
_cell.length_c   1.000
_cell.angle_alpha   90.00
_cell.angle_beta   90.00
_cell.angle_gamma   90.00
#
_symmetry.space_group_name_H-M   'P 1'
#
loop_
_entity.id
_entity.type
_entity.pdbx_description
1 polymer ?
#
loop_
_entity_poly.entity_id
_entity_poly.type
_entity_poly.pdbx_seq_one_letter_code
_entity_poly.pdbx_strand_id
1 'polypeptide(L)'
;MSTLYAVILGVVEGSPAEWLRSFHCGRDDMMLLGRNYASVCHLERVRKISCDTPNNTWNVMNSVADNKIISPFSKGRQHQLKFQSILSEAAQLFNWQGSRATTLVDIAGSLKLTKTCVYYYVKTKEDLVYQCYVSSCDMWLQKARQANSLDANGVEKIVAMVRGHFNQYIDTLNGEAPHFAMLTEVSSLDKEHAEDIDRRWTEIFNLCCEMVEQGMAQNVIEKQDSAIVSSAIFSILQWFPVWLNRAHAANPQPVVDAVLDVLLNGLAAQRHQFTEIDFPDLRYLALDSFDRDVQNRMKREAFYRVGSIFFNQKGYKGTSLDEIASSLEVTKGAFYYHIKNKEELLYQCFNRTLDVESLLLDKAGRVQGSGVEKLEVALRYLFNVQFSEEGPLIRYRALPSLDEGHRKQILKATSANSQQLGAYIRQGLEDKTLRDTDSSVAQYMLSGAVEASPDLVNKVTDVDSRALSAAYFQLFMNGLASGGAE
;
A
#
# COMPACT_ATOMS: atom_id res chain seq x y z
N MET A 1 -5.83 12.00 -1.11
CA MET A 1 -4.73 11.15 -1.62
C MET A 1 -5.22 10.08 -2.58
N SER A 2 -6.23 9.27 -2.22
CA SER A 2 -6.76 8.23 -3.12
C SER A 2 -7.14 8.75 -4.52
N THR A 3 -7.83 9.88 -4.62
CA THR A 3 -8.23 10.46 -5.90
C THR A 3 -7.05 10.98 -6.72
N LEU A 4 -6.00 11.50 -6.06
CA LEU A 4 -4.79 11.98 -6.72
C LEU A 4 -3.98 10.81 -7.30
N TYR A 5 -3.90 9.70 -6.56
CA TYR A 5 -3.26 8.46 -7.04
C TYR A 5 -4.06 7.79 -8.16
N ALA A 6 -5.39 7.87 -8.13
CA ALA A 6 -6.25 7.36 -9.20
C ALA A 6 -6.02 8.07 -10.54
N VAL A 7 -5.88 9.40 -10.51
CA VAL A 7 -5.52 10.20 -11.70
C VAL A 7 -4.10 9.86 -12.20
N ILE A 8 -3.20 9.57 -11.26
CA ILE A 8 -1.80 9.27 -11.54
C ILE A 8 -1.63 7.93 -12.23
N LEU A 9 -2.42 6.95 -11.84
CA LEU A 9 -2.37 5.62 -12.45
C LEU A 9 -3.09 5.57 -13.82
N GLY A 10 -3.56 6.71 -14.34
CA GLY A 10 -4.17 6.81 -15.67
C GLY A 10 -5.52 6.11 -15.81
N VAL A 11 -6.17 5.81 -14.68
CA VAL A 11 -7.38 4.98 -14.62
C VAL A 11 -8.67 5.83 -14.55
N VAL A 12 -8.54 7.15 -14.36
CA VAL A 12 -9.67 8.09 -14.37
C VAL A 12 -9.50 9.05 -15.55
N GLU A 13 -10.48 9.09 -16.45
CA GLU A 13 -10.52 10.05 -17.53
C GLU A 13 -10.73 11.47 -16.97
N GLY A 14 -9.76 12.32 -17.18
CA GLY A 14 -9.76 13.74 -16.81
C GLY A 14 -8.35 14.32 -16.87
N SER A 15 -8.22 15.53 -17.43
CA SER A 15 -6.90 16.15 -17.48
C SER A 15 -6.43 16.52 -16.06
N PRO A 16 -5.14 16.35 -15.73
CA PRO A 16 -4.58 16.79 -14.44
C PRO A 16 -4.87 18.27 -14.12
N ALA A 17 -5.11 19.09 -15.14
CA ALA A 17 -5.41 20.50 -14.99
C ALA A 17 -6.85 20.78 -14.52
N GLU A 18 -7.82 19.92 -14.86
CA GLU A 18 -9.20 20.06 -14.39
C GLU A 18 -9.34 19.65 -12.92
N TRP A 19 -8.59 18.64 -12.52
CA TRP A 19 -8.54 18.19 -11.12
C TRP A 19 -7.77 19.16 -10.21
N LEU A 20 -6.71 19.79 -10.72
CA LEU A 20 -6.01 20.85 -9.98
C LEU A 20 -6.85 22.10 -9.72
N ARG A 21 -7.86 22.40 -10.56
CA ARG A 21 -8.80 23.49 -10.32
C ARG A 21 -9.80 23.18 -9.21
N SER A 22 -10.16 21.92 -9.01
CA SER A 22 -11.02 21.51 -7.89
C SER A 22 -10.29 21.50 -6.55
N PHE A 23 -8.96 21.57 -6.54
CA PHE A 23 -8.11 21.64 -5.35
C PHE A 23 -7.69 23.07 -4.94
N HIS A 24 -8.11 24.09 -5.68
CA HIS A 24 -8.09 25.46 -5.17
C HIS A 24 -9.28 25.69 -4.22
N CYS A 25 -9.38 24.78 -3.26
CA CYS A 25 -10.24 24.95 -2.11
C CYS A 25 -9.56 25.94 -1.19
N GLY A 26 -10.05 27.16 -1.16
CA GLY A 26 -9.63 28.21 -0.24
C GLY A 26 -9.88 27.76 1.21
N ARG A 27 -9.35 28.53 2.15
CA ARG A 27 -9.55 28.33 3.61
C ARG A 27 -11.00 28.13 4.04
N ASP A 28 -11.97 28.50 3.20
CA ASP A 28 -13.41 28.44 3.46
C ASP A 28 -14.01 27.02 3.30
N ASP A 29 -13.42 26.16 2.47
CA ASP A 29 -13.91 24.79 2.28
C ASP A 29 -13.45 23.82 3.36
N MET A 30 -12.39 24.14 4.11
CA MET A 30 -12.08 23.43 5.35
C MET A 30 -13.16 23.61 6.43
N MET A 31 -13.94 24.72 6.35
CA MET A 31 -15.09 24.92 7.24
C MET A 31 -16.31 24.08 6.84
N LEU A 32 -16.48 23.71 5.59
CA LEU A 32 -17.59 22.85 5.14
C LEU A 32 -17.36 21.38 5.51
N LEU A 33 -16.13 20.91 5.53
CA LEU A 33 -15.79 19.58 6.09
C LEU A 33 -15.99 19.54 7.60
N GLY A 34 -15.80 20.66 8.32
CA GLY A 34 -16.05 20.78 9.76
C GLY A 34 -17.55 20.79 10.14
N ARG A 35 -18.44 21.12 9.20
CA ARG A 35 -19.90 21.16 9.50
C ARG A 35 -20.56 19.79 9.53
N ASN A 36 -20.02 18.78 8.87
CA ASN A 36 -20.56 17.42 8.93
C ASN A 36 -20.11 16.66 10.19
N TYR A 37 -19.07 17.10 10.88
CA TYR A 37 -18.64 16.52 12.18
C TYR A 37 -19.42 17.06 13.39
N ALA A 38 -20.14 18.16 13.24
CA ALA A 38 -20.97 18.71 14.31
C ALA A 38 -22.23 17.87 14.63
N SER A 39 -22.61 16.92 13.77
CA SER A 39 -23.76 16.04 13.99
C SER A 39 -23.50 14.88 14.96
N VAL A 40 -22.25 14.60 15.31
CA VAL A 40 -21.91 13.57 16.31
C VAL A 40 -22.02 14.09 17.75
N CYS A 41 -22.10 15.41 17.97
CA CYS A 41 -22.31 16.03 19.28
C CYS A 41 -23.78 16.34 19.61
N HIS A 42 -24.73 16.10 18.71
CA HIS A 42 -26.16 16.25 18.98
C HIS A 42 -26.84 14.92 19.34
N LEU A 43 -26.41 14.30 20.44
CA LEU A 43 -27.07 13.17 21.10
C LEU A 43 -28.18 13.62 22.03
N GLU A 44 -28.93 14.69 21.73
CA GLU A 44 -30.11 15.09 22.49
C GLU A 44 -31.45 14.98 21.73
N ARG A 45 -31.50 14.40 20.53
CA ARG A 45 -32.79 14.24 19.82
C ARG A 45 -32.98 12.88 19.14
N VAL A 46 -32.74 11.79 19.85
CA VAL A 46 -33.26 10.46 19.43
C VAL A 46 -33.94 9.80 20.61
N ARG A 47 -35.04 10.41 21.05
CA ARG A 47 -36.15 9.68 21.66
C ARG A 47 -37.28 9.63 20.65
N LYS A 48 -37.41 8.48 19.99
CA LYS A 48 -38.48 7.95 19.14
C LYS A 48 -37.99 7.58 17.75
N ILE A 49 -37.43 6.40 17.64
CA ILE A 49 -37.70 5.47 16.51
C ILE A 49 -37.60 4.06 17.09
N SER A 50 -38.65 3.32 16.90
CA SER A 50 -38.91 1.98 17.42
C SER A 50 -37.93 0.94 16.85
N CYS A 51 -37.63 -0.05 17.68
CA CYS A 51 -37.03 -1.32 17.34
C CYS A 51 -37.69 -1.96 16.13
N ASP A 52 -36.87 -2.26 15.10
CA ASP A 52 -36.97 -3.50 14.31
C ASP A 52 -35.95 -3.46 13.18
N THR A 53 -34.72 -3.91 13.48
CA THR A 53 -33.83 -4.59 12.53
C THR A 53 -32.68 -5.27 13.29
N PRO A 54 -32.42 -6.55 13.08
CA PRO A 54 -31.33 -7.26 13.74
C PRO A 54 -30.07 -7.12 12.88
N ASN A 55 -29.07 -6.44 13.39
CA ASN A 55 -27.63 -6.66 13.13
C ASN A 55 -26.81 -5.44 13.60
N ASN A 56 -26.59 -5.36 14.89
CA ASN A 56 -25.61 -4.46 15.47
C ASN A 56 -24.63 -5.29 16.31
N THR A 57 -23.68 -5.95 15.60
CA THR A 57 -22.67 -6.84 16.21
C THR A 57 -21.46 -6.08 16.81
N TRP A 58 -21.61 -4.80 17.13
CA TRP A 58 -20.55 -4.00 17.77
C TRP A 58 -20.40 -4.24 19.29
N ASN A 59 -21.20 -5.13 19.86
CA ASN A 59 -21.26 -5.34 21.32
C ASN A 59 -20.78 -6.69 21.83
N VAL A 60 -20.12 -7.51 21.03
CA VAL A 60 -19.67 -8.82 21.50
C VAL A 60 -18.21 -9.04 21.15
N MET A 61 -17.30 -8.51 21.95
CA MET A 61 -15.99 -9.10 22.22
C MET A 61 -15.19 -8.25 23.21
N ASN A 62 -15.67 -8.17 24.42
CA ASN A 62 -14.87 -8.01 25.63
C ASN A 62 -15.56 -8.79 26.75
N SER A 63 -15.68 -10.08 26.59
CA SER A 63 -16.25 -10.94 27.63
C SER A 63 -15.47 -12.22 27.76
N VAL A 64 -14.39 -12.17 28.47
CA VAL A 64 -14.04 -13.20 29.47
C VAL A 64 -13.30 -12.47 30.59
N ALA A 65 -14.01 -11.79 31.43
CA ALA A 65 -13.80 -11.52 32.84
C ALA A 65 -14.71 -10.35 33.28
N ASP A 66 -15.61 -10.62 34.18
CA ASP A 66 -16.47 -9.68 34.87
C ASP A 66 -17.59 -8.97 34.07
N ASN A 67 -18.78 -9.53 34.18
CA ASN A 67 -20.09 -8.96 33.83
C ASN A 67 -20.43 -7.70 34.66
N LYS A 68 -19.64 -6.64 34.62
CA LYS A 68 -20.01 -5.32 35.08
C LYS A 68 -20.51 -4.53 33.88
N ILE A 69 -21.81 -4.22 33.85
CA ILE A 69 -22.39 -3.24 32.92
C ILE A 69 -21.66 -1.91 33.16
N ILE A 70 -20.64 -1.63 32.34
CA ILE A 70 -19.90 -0.37 32.41
C ILE A 70 -20.80 0.70 31.79
N SER A 71 -21.24 1.65 32.57
CA SER A 71 -22.03 2.80 32.10
C SER A 71 -21.34 3.47 30.90
N PRO A 72 -22.07 3.80 29.83
CA PRO A 72 -21.51 4.55 28.68
C PRO A 72 -20.94 5.91 29.07
N PHE A 73 -21.29 6.41 30.27
CA PHE A 73 -20.81 7.67 30.86
C PHE A 73 -19.64 7.48 31.83
N SER A 74 -19.09 6.26 31.97
CA SER A 74 -17.94 6.06 32.85
C SER A 74 -16.73 6.86 32.32
N LYS A 75 -15.96 7.46 33.24
CA LYS A 75 -14.74 8.22 32.89
C LYS A 75 -13.76 7.39 32.05
N GLY A 76 -13.64 6.09 32.32
CA GLY A 76 -12.78 5.18 31.58
C GLY A 76 -13.22 5.02 30.12
N ARG A 77 -14.52 4.86 29.87
CA ARG A 77 -15.03 4.72 28.48
C ARG A 77 -14.87 6.03 27.69
N GLN A 78 -15.14 7.18 28.30
CA GLN A 78 -14.91 8.46 27.64
C GLN A 78 -13.43 8.71 27.35
N HIS A 79 -12.54 8.29 28.24
CA HIS A 79 -11.10 8.34 28.03
C HIS A 79 -10.71 7.49 26.83
N GLN A 80 -11.18 6.25 26.74
CA GLN A 80 -10.90 5.33 25.64
C GLN A 80 -11.42 5.87 24.30
N LEU A 81 -12.65 6.38 24.24
CA LEU A 81 -13.21 6.98 23.02
C LEU A 81 -12.41 8.19 22.53
N LYS A 82 -11.97 9.07 23.44
CA LYS A 82 -11.11 10.20 23.08
C LYS A 82 -9.75 9.75 22.57
N PHE A 83 -9.17 8.75 23.20
CA PHE A 83 -7.89 8.19 22.74
C PHE A 83 -8.02 7.58 21.34
N GLN A 84 -9.06 6.80 21.09
CA GLN A 84 -9.35 6.26 19.75
C GLN A 84 -9.54 7.36 18.70
N SER A 85 -10.21 8.46 19.05
CA SER A 85 -10.35 9.61 18.16
C SER A 85 -9.00 10.26 17.84
N ILE A 86 -8.10 10.35 18.83
CA ILE A 86 -6.74 10.87 18.63
C ILE A 86 -5.94 9.94 17.70
N LEU A 87 -6.01 8.62 17.90
CA LEU A 87 -5.33 7.63 17.04
C LEU A 87 -5.86 7.69 15.60
N SER A 88 -7.18 7.77 15.43
CA SER A 88 -7.82 7.86 14.12
C SER A 88 -7.38 9.10 13.36
N GLU A 89 -7.41 10.27 13.99
CA GLU A 89 -6.99 11.54 13.37
C GLU A 89 -5.48 11.53 13.05
N ALA A 90 -4.68 11.03 14.01
CA ALA A 90 -3.24 10.88 13.79
C ALA A 90 -2.94 9.94 12.61
N ALA A 91 -3.62 8.80 12.52
CA ALA A 91 -3.48 7.85 11.41
C ALA A 91 -3.84 8.50 10.06
N GLN A 92 -4.93 9.26 10.01
CA GLN A 92 -5.32 10.00 8.81
C GLN A 92 -4.25 10.99 8.37
N LEU A 93 -3.74 11.81 9.30
CA LEU A 93 -2.70 12.79 9.00
C LEU A 93 -1.37 12.12 8.63
N PHE A 94 -0.99 11.02 9.30
CA PHE A 94 0.23 10.27 8.97
C PHE A 94 0.15 9.65 7.57
N ASN A 95 -0.99 9.10 7.19
CA ASN A 95 -1.20 8.57 5.85
C ASN A 95 -1.20 9.69 4.78
N TRP A 96 -1.68 10.89 5.13
CA TRP A 96 -1.79 12.02 4.19
C TRP A 96 -0.47 12.71 3.92
N GLN A 97 0.24 13.12 4.97
CA GLN A 97 1.43 13.97 4.87
C GLN A 97 2.69 13.38 5.51
N GLY A 98 2.60 12.12 5.96
CA GLY A 98 3.68 11.43 6.66
C GLY A 98 3.77 11.82 8.13
N SER A 99 4.36 10.92 8.94
CA SER A 99 4.53 11.20 10.37
C SER A 99 5.44 12.40 10.62
N ARG A 100 6.40 12.67 9.72
CA ARG A 100 7.36 13.76 9.87
C ARG A 100 6.71 15.14 9.83
N ALA A 101 5.87 15.39 8.83
CA ALA A 101 5.23 16.70 8.64
C ALA A 101 4.10 16.95 9.65
N THR A 102 3.53 15.89 10.26
CA THR A 102 2.45 15.99 11.23
C THR A 102 3.00 16.30 12.61
N THR A 103 2.44 17.30 13.29
CA THR A 103 2.75 17.63 14.68
C THR A 103 1.59 17.27 15.62
N LEU A 104 1.87 17.13 16.92
CA LEU A 104 0.80 16.95 17.93
C LEU A 104 -0.13 18.17 18.01
N VAL A 105 0.32 19.34 17.57
CA VAL A 105 -0.51 20.56 17.47
C VAL A 105 -1.50 20.45 16.33
N ASP A 106 -1.08 19.91 15.18
CA ASP A 106 -1.96 19.71 14.03
C ASP A 106 -3.08 18.73 14.39
N ILE A 107 -2.74 17.61 15.05
CA ILE A 107 -3.71 16.61 15.52
C ILE A 107 -4.69 17.21 16.56
N ALA A 108 -4.16 17.99 17.51
CA ALA A 108 -5.01 18.67 18.48
C ALA A 108 -5.95 19.68 17.79
N GLY A 109 -5.43 20.44 16.83
CA GLY A 109 -6.18 21.45 16.08
C GLY A 109 -7.32 20.86 15.27
N SER A 110 -7.08 19.76 14.54
CA SER A 110 -8.11 19.08 13.75
C SER A 110 -9.25 18.52 14.60
N LEU A 111 -8.93 18.02 15.80
CA LEU A 111 -9.89 17.53 16.78
C LEU A 111 -10.52 18.64 17.65
N LYS A 112 -10.14 19.92 17.44
CA LYS A 112 -10.53 21.05 18.30
C LYS A 112 -10.20 20.82 19.78
N LEU A 113 -9.08 20.14 20.03
CA LEU A 113 -8.53 19.88 21.36
C LEU A 113 -7.36 20.82 21.64
N THR A 114 -7.02 20.98 22.90
CA THR A 114 -5.77 21.65 23.29
C THR A 114 -4.59 20.70 23.16
N LYS A 115 -3.40 21.23 22.89
CA LYS A 115 -2.16 20.45 22.88
C LYS A 115 -1.97 19.65 24.18
N THR A 116 -2.27 20.23 25.31
CA THR A 116 -2.22 19.57 26.62
C THR A 116 -3.13 18.35 26.72
N CYS A 117 -4.29 18.39 26.05
CA CYS A 117 -5.19 17.26 26.01
C CYS A 117 -4.57 16.06 25.28
N VAL A 118 -3.86 16.29 24.16
CA VAL A 118 -3.18 15.20 23.43
C VAL A 118 -2.02 14.64 24.24
N TYR A 119 -1.22 15.51 24.90
CA TYR A 119 -0.12 15.07 25.77
C TYR A 119 -0.56 14.30 27.02
N TYR A 120 -1.81 14.39 27.40
CA TYR A 120 -2.38 13.55 28.47
C TYR A 120 -2.46 12.07 28.05
N TYR A 121 -2.64 11.80 26.75
CA TYR A 121 -2.76 10.43 26.20
C TYR A 121 -1.45 9.86 25.71
N VAL A 122 -0.58 10.69 25.14
CA VAL A 122 0.71 10.26 24.56
C VAL A 122 1.82 11.21 25.00
N LYS A 123 2.97 10.65 25.36
CA LYS A 123 4.11 11.44 25.87
C LYS A 123 4.88 12.11 24.74
N THR A 124 5.06 11.39 23.64
CA THR A 124 5.84 11.84 22.47
C THR A 124 5.08 11.56 21.18
N LYS A 125 5.53 12.14 20.09
CA LYS A 125 4.99 11.82 18.77
C LYS A 125 5.35 10.40 18.33
N GLU A 126 6.53 9.94 18.70
CA GLU A 126 7.00 8.58 18.43
C GLU A 126 6.10 7.54 19.12
N ASP A 127 5.72 7.77 20.38
CA ASP A 127 4.73 6.96 21.09
C ASP A 127 3.38 6.95 20.37
N LEU A 128 2.91 8.12 19.89
CA LEU A 128 1.67 8.18 19.11
C LEU A 128 1.75 7.38 17.80
N VAL A 129 2.86 7.46 17.06
CA VAL A 129 3.07 6.66 15.84
C VAL A 129 3.01 5.17 16.17
N TYR A 130 3.70 4.73 17.20
CA TYR A 130 3.66 3.35 17.67
C TYR A 130 2.24 2.91 18.04
N GLN A 131 1.50 3.70 18.83
CA GLN A 131 0.11 3.38 19.21
C GLN A 131 -0.83 3.32 17.99
N CYS A 132 -0.64 4.17 16.98
CA CYS A 132 -1.36 4.07 15.71
C CYS A 132 -1.07 2.75 15.00
N TYR A 133 0.19 2.31 14.97
CA TYR A 133 0.58 1.04 14.35
C TYR A 133 0.04 -0.16 15.12
N VAL A 134 0.10 -0.15 16.44
CA VAL A 134 -0.55 -1.18 17.29
C VAL A 134 -2.03 -1.28 16.97
N SER A 135 -2.74 -0.15 16.97
CA SER A 135 -4.19 -0.11 16.65
C SER A 135 -4.49 -0.67 15.25
N SER A 136 -3.63 -0.37 14.28
CA SER A 136 -3.76 -0.91 12.93
C SER A 136 -3.53 -2.43 12.90
N CYS A 137 -2.47 -2.91 13.54
CA CYS A 137 -2.21 -4.36 13.64
C CYS A 137 -3.35 -5.10 14.36
N ASP A 138 -3.90 -4.53 15.43
CA ASP A 138 -5.02 -5.14 16.17
C ASP A 138 -6.27 -5.26 15.27
N MET A 139 -6.57 -4.24 14.46
CA MET A 139 -7.65 -4.29 13.47
C MET A 139 -7.40 -5.38 12.42
N TRP A 140 -6.19 -5.44 11.85
CA TRP A 140 -5.82 -6.45 10.86
C TRP A 140 -5.91 -7.87 11.45
N LEU A 141 -5.36 -8.07 12.65
CA LEU A 141 -5.39 -9.35 13.35
C LEU A 141 -6.81 -9.81 13.67
N GLN A 142 -7.68 -8.89 14.08
CA GLN A 142 -9.09 -9.19 14.32
C GLN A 142 -9.77 -9.69 13.05
N LYS A 143 -9.56 -9.03 11.89
CA LYS A 143 -10.15 -9.46 10.60
C LYS A 143 -9.62 -10.82 10.17
N ALA A 144 -8.31 -11.06 10.29
CA ALA A 144 -7.69 -12.33 9.95
C ALA A 144 -8.22 -13.47 10.84
N ARG A 145 -8.32 -13.25 12.16
CA ARG A 145 -8.88 -14.25 13.10
C ARG A 145 -10.35 -14.52 12.84
N GLN A 146 -11.17 -13.49 12.57
CA GLN A 146 -12.58 -13.65 12.21
C GLN A 146 -12.73 -14.51 10.96
N ALA A 147 -11.95 -14.24 9.91
CA ALA A 147 -11.98 -15.04 8.69
C ALA A 147 -11.53 -16.48 8.94
N ASN A 148 -10.42 -16.69 9.69
CA ASN A 148 -9.89 -18.02 9.97
C ASN A 148 -10.81 -18.85 10.86
N SER A 149 -11.65 -18.26 11.68
CA SER A 149 -12.61 -18.94 12.57
C SER A 149 -13.88 -19.42 11.86
N LEU A 150 -14.09 -19.08 10.59
CA LEU A 150 -15.27 -19.53 9.84
C LEU A 150 -15.24 -21.05 9.63
N ASP A 151 -16.41 -21.68 9.71
CA ASP A 151 -16.59 -23.08 9.28
C ASP A 151 -16.74 -23.11 7.75
N ALA A 152 -15.61 -22.94 7.05
CA ALA A 152 -15.52 -22.73 5.62
C ALA A 152 -14.19 -23.26 5.07
N ASN A 153 -14.09 -23.43 3.75
CA ASN A 153 -12.85 -23.83 3.12
C ASN A 153 -11.83 -22.66 3.06
N GLY A 154 -10.57 -22.99 2.71
CA GLY A 154 -9.50 -21.99 2.69
C GLY A 154 -9.76 -20.81 1.75
N VAL A 155 -10.36 -21.04 0.59
CA VAL A 155 -10.71 -19.95 -0.37
C VAL A 155 -11.78 -19.04 0.22
N GLU A 156 -12.84 -19.58 0.80
CA GLU A 156 -13.93 -18.81 1.42
C GLU A 156 -13.42 -17.95 2.59
N LYS A 157 -12.49 -18.49 3.39
CA LYS A 157 -11.82 -17.74 4.47
C LYS A 157 -11.01 -16.56 3.94
N ILE A 158 -10.23 -16.77 2.87
CA ILE A 158 -9.46 -15.71 2.22
C ILE A 158 -10.39 -14.63 1.64
N VAL A 159 -11.48 -15.04 0.95
CA VAL A 159 -12.49 -14.12 0.45
C VAL A 159 -13.10 -13.30 1.59
N ALA A 160 -13.42 -13.92 2.71
CA ALA A 160 -13.96 -13.24 3.89
C ALA A 160 -12.96 -12.24 4.48
N MET A 161 -11.66 -12.59 4.53
CA MET A 161 -10.60 -11.71 4.98
C MET A 161 -10.47 -10.49 4.04
N VAL A 162 -10.39 -10.70 2.74
CA VAL A 162 -10.26 -9.63 1.74
C VAL A 162 -11.48 -8.70 1.78
N ARG A 163 -12.69 -9.25 1.78
CA ARG A 163 -13.95 -8.49 1.89
C ARG A 163 -14.01 -7.71 3.21
N GLY A 164 -13.59 -8.31 4.31
CA GLY A 164 -13.56 -7.68 5.63
C GLY A 164 -12.63 -6.46 5.69
N HIS A 165 -11.46 -6.53 5.06
CA HIS A 165 -10.53 -5.40 4.96
C HIS A 165 -11.03 -4.33 3.99
N PHE A 166 -11.59 -4.72 2.84
CA PHE A 166 -12.20 -3.79 1.90
C PHE A 166 -13.31 -2.97 2.57
N ASN A 167 -14.27 -3.65 3.23
CA ASN A 167 -15.38 -3.00 3.92
C ASN A 167 -14.87 -2.06 5.02
N GLN A 168 -13.87 -2.49 5.82
CA GLN A 168 -13.27 -1.64 6.84
C GLN A 168 -12.73 -0.32 6.26
N TYR A 169 -12.11 -0.38 5.07
CA TYR A 169 -11.62 0.82 4.42
C TYR A 169 -12.74 1.68 3.85
N ILE A 170 -13.77 1.07 3.28
CA ILE A 170 -14.98 1.79 2.82
C ILE A 170 -15.68 2.50 3.98
N ASP A 171 -15.88 1.82 5.12
CA ASP A 171 -16.46 2.40 6.33
C ASP A 171 -15.63 3.59 6.83
N THR A 172 -14.29 3.48 6.73
CA THR A 172 -13.38 4.58 7.06
C THR A 172 -13.57 5.78 6.12
N LEU A 173 -13.72 5.56 4.81
CA LEU A 173 -13.97 6.62 3.84
C LEU A 173 -15.32 7.32 4.06
N ASN A 174 -16.32 6.58 4.53
CA ASN A 174 -17.64 7.08 4.89
C ASN A 174 -17.69 7.76 6.26
N GLY A 175 -16.62 7.65 7.07
CA GLY A 175 -16.56 8.18 8.43
C GLY A 175 -17.29 7.30 9.46
N GLU A 176 -17.61 6.06 9.12
CA GLU A 176 -18.30 5.08 9.95
C GLU A 176 -17.34 4.24 10.80
N ALA A 177 -16.07 4.18 10.39
CA ALA A 177 -14.99 3.51 11.10
C ALA A 177 -13.77 4.43 11.29
N PRO A 178 -12.94 4.20 12.32
CA PRO A 178 -11.73 4.97 12.54
C PRO A 178 -10.71 4.73 11.41
N HIS A 179 -9.91 5.76 11.15
CA HIS A 179 -8.74 5.63 10.27
C HIS A 179 -7.69 4.72 10.92
N PHE A 180 -6.99 3.95 10.10
CA PHE A 180 -5.85 3.15 10.50
C PHE A 180 -4.58 3.63 9.78
N ALA A 181 -3.44 3.51 10.43
CA ALA A 181 -2.16 3.94 9.89
C ALA A 181 -1.56 2.86 8.98
N MET A 182 -1.05 3.28 7.83
CA MET A 182 -0.19 2.43 6.99
C MET A 182 1.17 2.26 7.68
N LEU A 183 1.69 1.04 7.74
CA LEU A 183 2.96 0.71 8.41
C LEU A 183 4.18 1.12 7.55
N THR A 184 4.27 2.39 7.19
CA THR A 184 5.26 2.89 6.23
C THR A 184 6.61 3.26 6.85
N GLU A 185 6.65 3.54 8.13
CA GLU A 185 7.82 4.06 8.84
C GLU A 185 8.17 3.24 10.10
N VAL A 186 7.93 1.92 10.11
CA VAL A 186 8.23 1.03 11.26
C VAL A 186 9.71 1.12 11.64
N SER A 187 10.60 1.23 10.66
CA SER A 187 12.04 1.40 10.88
C SER A 187 12.44 2.72 11.56
N SER A 188 11.50 3.68 11.70
CA SER A 188 11.73 4.93 12.44
C SER A 188 11.41 4.85 13.93
N LEU A 189 10.78 3.76 14.37
CA LEU A 189 10.53 3.45 15.78
C LEU A 189 11.83 3.01 16.47
N ASP A 190 11.86 3.08 17.80
CA ASP A 190 12.92 2.41 18.54
C ASP A 190 12.84 0.88 18.35
N LYS A 191 13.91 0.19 18.75
CA LYS A 191 14.06 -1.24 18.47
C LYS A 191 12.95 -2.08 19.09
N GLU A 192 12.56 -1.80 20.34
CA GLU A 192 11.55 -2.57 21.07
C GLU A 192 10.17 -2.43 20.40
N HIS A 193 9.77 -1.22 20.06
CA HIS A 193 8.51 -0.94 19.37
C HIS A 193 8.50 -1.53 17.95
N ALA A 194 9.61 -1.44 17.21
CA ALA A 194 9.70 -2.03 15.88
C ALA A 194 9.55 -3.56 15.94
N GLU A 195 10.24 -4.25 16.87
CA GLU A 195 10.13 -5.68 17.08
C GLU A 195 8.72 -6.12 17.51
N ASP A 196 7.99 -5.30 18.29
CA ASP A 196 6.59 -5.58 18.63
C ASP A 196 5.69 -5.52 17.40
N ILE A 197 5.83 -4.49 16.56
CA ILE A 197 5.05 -4.37 15.33
C ILE A 197 5.35 -5.52 14.37
N ASP A 198 6.63 -5.89 14.19
CA ASP A 198 7.03 -7.00 13.33
C ASP A 198 6.45 -8.33 13.82
N ARG A 199 6.43 -8.59 15.13
CA ARG A 199 5.82 -9.79 15.71
C ARG A 199 4.31 -9.85 15.44
N ARG A 200 3.59 -8.74 15.64
CA ARG A 200 2.15 -8.63 15.34
C ARG A 200 1.86 -8.86 13.87
N TRP A 201 2.67 -8.26 13.01
CA TRP A 201 2.53 -8.43 11.56
C TRP A 201 2.79 -9.87 11.13
N THR A 202 3.79 -10.52 11.72
CA THR A 202 4.08 -11.94 11.48
C THR A 202 2.91 -12.84 11.86
N GLU A 203 2.23 -12.58 12.99
CA GLU A 203 1.03 -13.32 13.38
C GLU A 203 -0.10 -13.17 12.35
N ILE A 204 -0.35 -11.94 11.88
CA ILE A 204 -1.37 -11.68 10.86
C ILE A 204 -1.04 -12.43 9.57
N PHE A 205 0.22 -12.38 9.16
CA PHE A 205 0.70 -13.04 7.95
C PHE A 205 0.57 -14.57 8.03
N ASN A 206 0.94 -15.16 9.17
CA ASN A 206 0.84 -16.60 9.39
C ASN A 206 -0.61 -17.10 9.33
N LEU A 207 -1.58 -16.35 9.86
CA LEU A 207 -2.99 -16.69 9.72
C LEU A 207 -3.44 -16.75 8.26
N CYS A 208 -2.91 -15.88 7.40
CA CYS A 208 -3.19 -15.97 5.96
C CYS A 208 -2.55 -17.23 5.35
N CYS A 209 -1.30 -17.54 5.70
CA CYS A 209 -0.65 -18.77 5.25
C CYS A 209 -1.43 -20.01 5.67
N GLU A 210 -1.93 -20.07 6.91
CA GLU A 210 -2.78 -21.17 7.40
C GLU A 210 -4.06 -21.35 6.54
N MET A 211 -4.74 -20.25 6.18
CA MET A 211 -5.92 -20.32 5.30
C MET A 211 -5.57 -20.82 3.90
N VAL A 212 -4.43 -20.39 3.35
CA VAL A 212 -3.90 -20.85 2.05
C VAL A 212 -3.57 -22.34 2.11
N GLU A 213 -2.84 -22.79 3.13
CA GLU A 213 -2.45 -24.19 3.34
C GLU A 213 -3.69 -25.09 3.54
N GLN A 214 -4.68 -24.62 4.28
CA GLN A 214 -5.96 -25.32 4.40
C GLN A 214 -6.62 -25.48 3.04
N GLY A 215 -6.66 -24.44 2.21
CA GLY A 215 -7.22 -24.52 0.86
C GLY A 215 -6.47 -25.50 -0.05
N MET A 216 -5.15 -25.56 0.06
CA MET A 216 -4.31 -26.53 -0.65
C MET A 216 -4.59 -27.98 -0.18
N ALA A 217 -4.71 -28.19 1.12
CA ALA A 217 -5.05 -29.50 1.69
C ALA A 217 -6.46 -29.98 1.27
N GLN A 218 -7.36 -29.05 1.05
CA GLN A 218 -8.73 -29.28 0.57
C GLN A 218 -8.83 -29.41 -0.97
N ASN A 219 -7.72 -29.22 -1.70
CA ASN A 219 -7.65 -29.18 -3.16
C ASN A 219 -8.52 -28.07 -3.81
N VAL A 220 -8.85 -27.01 -3.10
CA VAL A 220 -9.53 -25.82 -3.63
C VAL A 220 -8.56 -24.70 -4.00
N ILE A 221 -7.31 -24.78 -3.56
CA ILE A 221 -6.18 -23.94 -3.97
C ILE A 221 -5.11 -24.85 -4.56
N GLU A 222 -4.51 -24.41 -5.66
CA GLU A 222 -3.39 -25.13 -6.27
C GLU A 222 -2.17 -25.13 -5.35
N LYS A 223 -1.41 -26.24 -5.34
CA LYS A 223 -0.21 -26.37 -4.52
C LYS A 223 0.87 -25.38 -4.95
N GLN A 224 1.21 -24.47 -4.06
CA GLN A 224 2.20 -23.43 -4.20
C GLN A 224 2.85 -23.14 -2.84
N ASP A 225 3.81 -22.24 -2.79
CA ASP A 225 4.34 -21.71 -1.53
C ASP A 225 3.30 -20.78 -0.88
N SER A 226 2.85 -21.12 0.34
CA SER A 226 1.83 -20.34 1.06
C SER A 226 2.29 -18.92 1.39
N ALA A 227 3.59 -18.69 1.59
CA ALA A 227 4.13 -17.35 1.86
C ALA A 227 4.11 -16.48 0.59
N ILE A 228 4.36 -17.05 -0.59
CA ILE A 228 4.27 -16.33 -1.87
C ILE A 228 2.82 -15.93 -2.14
N VAL A 229 1.88 -16.86 -2.04
CA VAL A 229 0.44 -16.61 -2.23
C VAL A 229 -0.07 -15.56 -1.23
N SER A 230 0.26 -15.71 0.06
CA SER A 230 -0.13 -14.76 1.09
C SER A 230 0.46 -13.36 0.84
N SER A 231 1.71 -13.26 0.38
CA SER A 231 2.32 -11.99 0.02
C SER A 231 1.60 -11.31 -1.14
N ALA A 232 1.16 -12.06 -2.15
CA ALA A 232 0.36 -11.55 -3.24
C ALA A 232 -1.02 -11.05 -2.75
N ILE A 233 -1.69 -11.78 -1.84
CA ILE A 233 -2.94 -11.34 -1.21
C ILE A 233 -2.73 -10.05 -0.41
N PHE A 234 -1.68 -9.97 0.41
CA PHE A 234 -1.39 -8.77 1.19
C PHE A 234 -1.04 -7.56 0.32
N SER A 235 -0.46 -7.75 -0.86
CA SER A 235 -0.21 -6.65 -1.79
C SER A 235 -1.50 -5.96 -2.23
N ILE A 236 -2.57 -6.72 -2.43
CA ILE A 236 -3.90 -6.18 -2.75
C ILE A 236 -4.46 -5.38 -1.57
N LEU A 237 -4.44 -5.97 -0.36
CA LEU A 237 -5.02 -5.39 0.84
C LEU A 237 -4.31 -4.10 1.26
N GLN A 238 -2.98 -4.08 1.25
CA GLN A 238 -2.18 -2.91 1.61
C GLN A 238 -2.30 -1.76 0.60
N TRP A 239 -2.72 -2.06 -0.63
CA TRP A 239 -2.86 -1.07 -1.69
C TRP A 239 -4.22 -0.37 -1.70
N PHE A 240 -5.25 -0.89 -1.02
CA PHE A 240 -6.57 -0.25 -0.91
C PHE A 240 -6.50 1.23 -0.51
N PRO A 241 -5.71 1.66 0.50
CA PRO A 241 -5.60 3.07 0.87
C PRO A 241 -5.04 3.98 -0.22
N VAL A 242 -4.38 3.43 -1.23
CA VAL A 242 -3.75 4.18 -2.31
C VAL A 242 -4.76 4.59 -3.37
N TRP A 243 -5.68 3.72 -3.74
CA TRP A 243 -6.57 3.95 -4.87
C TRP A 243 -8.06 4.05 -4.53
N LEU A 244 -8.55 3.38 -3.46
CA LEU A 244 -9.95 3.51 -3.06
C LEU A 244 -10.25 4.94 -2.58
N ASN A 245 -11.38 5.47 -2.99
CA ASN A 245 -11.79 6.83 -2.71
C ASN A 245 -13.31 6.93 -2.44
N ARG A 246 -13.81 8.13 -2.17
CA ARG A 246 -15.22 8.36 -1.86
C ARG A 246 -16.18 7.98 -2.99
N ALA A 247 -15.77 8.03 -4.25
CA ALA A 247 -16.62 7.58 -5.35
C ALA A 247 -16.82 6.07 -5.29
N HIS A 248 -15.75 5.31 -4.99
CA HIS A 248 -15.83 3.87 -4.73
C HIS A 248 -16.67 3.56 -3.48
N ALA A 249 -16.54 4.36 -2.42
CA ALA A 249 -17.32 4.20 -1.19
C ALA A 249 -18.83 4.47 -1.38
N ALA A 250 -19.20 5.30 -2.34
CA ALA A 250 -20.61 5.55 -2.68
C ALA A 250 -21.29 4.35 -3.35
N ASN A 251 -20.53 3.51 -4.07
CA ASN A 251 -21.02 2.27 -4.69
C ASN A 251 -19.93 1.18 -4.60
N PRO A 252 -19.71 0.56 -3.43
CA PRO A 252 -18.58 -0.31 -3.19
C PRO A 252 -18.72 -1.70 -3.80
N GLN A 253 -19.94 -2.19 -4.04
CA GLN A 253 -20.20 -3.57 -4.44
C GLN A 253 -19.52 -3.95 -5.76
N PRO A 254 -19.65 -3.19 -6.87
CA PRO A 254 -18.96 -3.54 -8.12
C PRO A 254 -17.44 -3.62 -7.96
N VAL A 255 -16.88 -2.75 -7.12
CA VAL A 255 -15.43 -2.69 -6.90
C VAL A 255 -14.93 -3.91 -6.13
N VAL A 256 -15.60 -4.28 -5.04
CA VAL A 256 -15.21 -5.47 -4.28
C VAL A 256 -15.44 -6.75 -5.07
N ASP A 257 -16.49 -6.81 -5.89
CA ASP A 257 -16.75 -7.97 -6.74
C ASP A 257 -15.66 -8.10 -7.82
N ALA A 258 -15.21 -7.00 -8.43
CA ALA A 258 -14.10 -7.01 -9.37
C ALA A 258 -12.76 -7.43 -8.71
N VAL A 259 -12.47 -6.95 -7.50
CA VAL A 259 -11.28 -7.38 -6.74
C VAL A 259 -11.33 -8.89 -6.45
N LEU A 260 -12.48 -9.38 -6.00
CA LEU A 260 -12.65 -10.80 -5.69
C LEU A 260 -12.66 -11.67 -6.95
N ASP A 261 -13.21 -11.16 -8.06
CA ASP A 261 -13.16 -11.88 -9.33
C ASP A 261 -11.72 -12.08 -9.81
N VAL A 262 -10.88 -11.04 -9.79
CA VAL A 262 -9.45 -11.16 -10.13
C VAL A 262 -8.74 -12.09 -9.14
N LEU A 263 -9.00 -11.97 -7.84
CA LEU A 263 -8.40 -12.84 -6.83
C LEU A 263 -8.73 -14.32 -7.06
N LEU A 264 -9.98 -14.64 -7.39
CA LEU A 264 -10.45 -16.02 -7.52
C LEU A 264 -10.13 -16.63 -8.87
N ASN A 265 -10.30 -15.88 -9.94
CA ASN A 265 -10.28 -16.39 -11.31
C ASN A 265 -9.09 -15.90 -12.15
N GLY A 266 -8.32 -14.93 -11.62
CA GLY A 266 -7.20 -14.33 -12.34
C GLY A 266 -7.64 -13.43 -13.50
N LEU A 267 -6.67 -12.95 -14.26
CA LEU A 267 -6.86 -12.06 -15.40
C LEU A 267 -6.86 -12.79 -16.74
N ALA A 268 -6.13 -13.91 -16.86
CA ALA A 268 -5.97 -14.61 -18.11
C ALA A 268 -7.27 -15.30 -18.56
N ALA A 269 -7.60 -15.19 -19.86
CA ALA A 269 -8.81 -15.82 -20.44
C ALA A 269 -8.72 -17.35 -20.45
N GLN A 270 -7.52 -17.87 -20.54
CA GLN A 270 -7.21 -19.29 -20.39
C GLN A 270 -6.09 -19.42 -19.38
N ARG A 271 -5.93 -20.60 -18.76
CA ARG A 271 -4.85 -20.84 -17.80
C ARG A 271 -3.52 -20.43 -18.42
N HIS A 272 -2.94 -19.37 -17.88
CA HIS A 272 -1.69 -18.81 -18.34
C HIS A 272 -0.50 -19.65 -17.88
N GLN A 273 0.38 -20.00 -18.82
CA GLN A 273 1.63 -20.69 -18.54
C GLN A 273 2.76 -19.68 -18.67
N PHE A 274 3.45 -19.45 -17.56
CA PHE A 274 4.60 -18.56 -17.56
C PHE A 274 5.74 -19.14 -18.40
N THR A 275 6.20 -18.33 -19.33
CA THR A 275 7.28 -18.72 -20.26
C THR A 275 8.65 -18.34 -19.71
N GLU A 276 9.68 -18.95 -20.25
CA GLU A 276 11.05 -18.45 -20.04
C GLU A 276 11.19 -17.13 -20.78
N ILE A 277 11.63 -16.08 -20.07
CA ILE A 277 11.83 -14.75 -20.65
C ILE A 277 13.26 -14.29 -20.42
N ASP A 278 13.80 -13.56 -21.39
CA ASP A 278 15.09 -12.90 -21.27
C ASP A 278 14.94 -11.61 -20.45
N PHE A 279 15.56 -11.58 -19.28
CA PHE A 279 15.57 -10.36 -18.45
C PHE A 279 16.59 -9.37 -18.99
N PRO A 280 16.23 -8.08 -19.13
CA PRO A 280 17.13 -7.09 -19.68
C PRO A 280 18.33 -6.88 -18.77
N ASP A 281 19.52 -6.88 -19.34
CA ASP A 281 20.72 -6.41 -18.66
C ASP A 281 20.64 -4.88 -18.52
N LEU A 282 20.57 -4.40 -17.28
CA LEU A 282 20.52 -2.97 -16.97
C LEU A 282 21.91 -2.37 -16.68
N ARG A 283 22.98 -3.20 -16.67
CA ARG A 283 24.36 -2.76 -16.40
C ARG A 283 24.91 -1.83 -17.48
N TYR A 284 24.28 -1.78 -18.65
CA TYR A 284 24.66 -0.79 -19.68
C TYR A 284 24.42 0.67 -19.22
N LEU A 285 23.64 0.87 -18.15
CA LEU A 285 23.54 2.17 -17.48
C LEU A 285 24.86 2.55 -16.80
N ALA A 286 25.77 1.59 -16.59
CA ALA A 286 27.08 1.71 -16.01
C ALA A 286 28.19 1.41 -17.06
N LEU A 287 28.24 2.18 -18.15
CA LEU A 287 29.26 2.02 -19.17
C LEU A 287 30.65 2.45 -18.66
N ASP A 288 31.64 1.56 -18.78
CA ASP A 288 33.06 1.92 -18.63
C ASP A 288 33.43 2.96 -19.69
N SER A 289 33.58 4.20 -19.28
CA SER A 289 33.99 5.29 -20.15
C SER A 289 35.02 6.17 -19.44
N PHE A 290 36.05 6.56 -20.15
CA PHE A 290 37.01 7.57 -19.73
C PHE A 290 36.46 8.99 -19.81
N ASP A 291 35.23 9.17 -20.35
CA ASP A 291 34.54 10.43 -20.41
C ASP A 291 34.11 10.88 -19.01
N ARG A 292 34.54 12.08 -18.60
CA ARG A 292 34.26 12.65 -17.27
C ARG A 292 32.77 12.81 -16.99
N ASP A 293 31.97 13.09 -18.02
CA ASP A 293 30.53 13.28 -17.87
C ASP A 293 29.80 11.93 -17.67
N VAL A 294 30.30 10.88 -18.35
CA VAL A 294 29.84 9.51 -18.14
C VAL A 294 30.17 9.03 -16.73
N GLN A 295 31.42 9.25 -16.27
CA GLN A 295 31.82 8.89 -14.90
C GLN A 295 30.99 9.63 -13.84
N ASN A 296 30.69 10.92 -14.06
CA ASN A 296 29.84 11.69 -13.16
C ASN A 296 28.38 11.18 -13.14
N ARG A 297 27.85 10.72 -14.28
CA ARG A 297 26.53 10.05 -14.34
C ARG A 297 26.54 8.76 -13.55
N MET A 298 27.55 7.91 -13.74
CA MET A 298 27.69 6.63 -13.02
C MET A 298 27.73 6.84 -11.50
N LYS A 299 28.48 7.84 -11.05
CA LYS A 299 28.54 8.20 -9.61
C LYS A 299 27.15 8.61 -9.08
N ARG A 300 26.44 9.48 -9.81
CA ARG A 300 25.10 9.89 -9.42
C ARG A 300 24.13 8.70 -9.38
N GLU A 301 24.19 7.83 -10.39
CA GLU A 301 23.39 6.60 -10.44
C GLU A 301 23.63 5.72 -9.21
N ALA A 302 24.89 5.49 -8.84
CA ALA A 302 25.24 4.77 -7.62
C ALA A 302 24.69 5.46 -6.36
N PHE A 303 24.70 6.80 -6.29
CA PHE A 303 24.13 7.55 -5.16
C PHE A 303 22.62 7.40 -5.07
N TYR A 304 21.91 7.42 -6.20
CA TYR A 304 20.45 7.26 -6.25
C TYR A 304 20.04 5.84 -5.89
N ARG A 305 20.77 4.82 -6.38
CA ARG A 305 20.54 3.42 -6.05
C ARG A 305 20.72 3.16 -4.56
N VAL A 306 21.86 3.53 -3.99
CA VAL A 306 22.14 3.34 -2.56
C VAL A 306 21.21 4.21 -1.72
N GLY A 307 20.89 5.42 -2.16
CA GLY A 307 19.88 6.28 -1.55
C GLY A 307 18.51 5.59 -1.45
N SER A 308 18.08 4.92 -2.53
CA SER A 308 16.83 4.16 -2.55
C SER A 308 16.83 3.02 -1.51
N ILE A 309 17.94 2.28 -1.38
CA ILE A 309 18.10 1.23 -0.37
C ILE A 309 17.93 1.81 1.04
N PHE A 310 18.65 2.89 1.35
CA PHE A 310 18.59 3.52 2.66
C PHE A 310 17.21 4.09 2.98
N PHE A 311 16.58 4.78 2.03
CA PHE A 311 15.23 5.30 2.22
C PHE A 311 14.20 4.19 2.41
N ASN A 312 14.29 3.09 1.67
CA ASN A 312 13.39 1.95 1.81
C ASN A 312 13.56 1.24 3.16
N GLN A 313 14.80 1.12 3.66
CA GLN A 313 15.13 0.41 4.90
C GLN A 313 14.93 1.26 6.15
N LYS A 314 15.39 2.52 6.12
CA LYS A 314 15.46 3.38 7.31
C LYS A 314 14.41 4.50 7.30
N GLY A 315 13.63 4.63 6.21
CA GLY A 315 12.74 5.77 5.98
C GLY A 315 13.50 7.08 5.75
N TYR A 316 12.79 8.15 5.45
CA TYR A 316 13.41 9.46 5.19
C TYR A 316 14.14 10.01 6.42
N LYS A 317 13.56 9.89 7.63
CA LYS A 317 14.19 10.40 8.87
C LYS A 317 15.46 9.65 9.23
N GLY A 318 15.41 8.33 9.22
CA GLY A 318 16.50 7.45 9.61
C GLY A 318 17.68 7.44 8.63
N THR A 319 17.49 7.95 7.42
CA THR A 319 18.55 8.01 6.41
C THR A 319 19.51 9.17 6.67
N SER A 320 20.81 8.88 6.71
CA SER A 320 21.90 9.87 6.80
C SER A 320 22.66 9.92 5.48
N LEU A 321 22.88 11.13 4.95
CA LEU A 321 23.72 11.34 3.75
C LEU A 321 25.17 10.93 3.99
N ASP A 322 25.65 11.11 5.22
CA ASP A 322 27.01 10.72 5.61
C ASP A 322 27.18 9.19 5.63
N GLU A 323 26.14 8.46 6.08
CA GLU A 323 26.14 6.99 6.02
C GLU A 323 26.12 6.49 4.57
N ILE A 324 25.34 7.12 3.69
CA ILE A 324 25.32 6.80 2.26
C ILE A 324 26.69 7.04 1.64
N ALA A 325 27.32 8.19 1.90
CA ALA A 325 28.65 8.49 1.40
C ALA A 325 29.69 7.46 1.90
N SER A 326 29.60 7.06 3.17
CA SER A 326 30.49 6.05 3.76
C SER A 326 30.28 4.66 3.13
N SER A 327 29.05 4.26 2.87
CA SER A 327 28.75 2.96 2.23
C SER A 327 29.22 2.87 0.79
N LEU A 328 29.40 4.01 0.14
CA LEU A 328 29.93 4.13 -1.23
C LEU A 328 31.45 4.40 -1.26
N GLU A 329 32.10 4.41 -0.09
CA GLU A 329 33.53 4.69 0.06
C GLU A 329 33.98 6.01 -0.59
N VAL A 330 33.08 7.02 -0.60
CA VAL A 330 33.39 8.36 -1.11
C VAL A 330 33.54 9.36 0.03
N THR A 331 34.38 10.38 -0.19
CA THR A 331 34.50 11.48 0.77
C THR A 331 33.21 12.30 0.82
N LYS A 332 32.87 12.86 2.00
CA LYS A 332 31.72 13.76 2.16
C LYS A 332 31.74 14.90 1.13
N GLY A 333 32.91 15.52 0.89
CA GLY A 333 33.06 16.58 -0.10
C GLY A 333 32.71 16.15 -1.52
N ALA A 334 33.14 14.96 -1.93
CA ALA A 334 32.79 14.39 -3.24
C ALA A 334 31.29 14.06 -3.34
N PHE A 335 30.68 13.58 -2.28
CA PHE A 335 29.24 13.30 -2.23
C PHE A 335 28.42 14.60 -2.32
N TYR A 336 28.70 15.59 -1.45
CA TYR A 336 27.99 16.86 -1.43
C TYR A 336 28.22 17.74 -2.67
N TYR A 337 29.25 17.45 -3.47
CA TYR A 337 29.42 18.08 -4.78
C TYR A 337 28.28 17.70 -5.74
N HIS A 338 27.74 16.47 -5.63
CA HIS A 338 26.68 15.96 -6.49
C HIS A 338 25.28 16.05 -5.86
N ILE A 339 25.16 15.94 -4.53
CA ILE A 339 23.90 15.86 -3.79
C ILE A 339 23.84 17.03 -2.80
N LYS A 340 22.97 17.98 -3.04
CA LYS A 340 22.87 19.20 -2.22
C LYS A 340 22.28 18.93 -0.83
N ASN A 341 21.25 18.10 -0.77
CA ASN A 341 20.55 17.76 0.48
C ASN A 341 19.79 16.43 0.33
N LYS A 342 19.21 15.97 1.43
CA LYS A 342 18.51 14.68 1.51
C LYS A 342 17.23 14.64 0.67
N GLU A 343 16.54 15.77 0.55
CA GLU A 343 15.33 15.86 -0.25
C GLU A 343 15.62 15.77 -1.75
N GLU A 344 16.67 16.47 -2.21
CA GLU A 344 17.17 16.37 -3.58
C GLU A 344 17.54 14.92 -3.91
N LEU A 345 18.25 14.23 -3.00
CA LEU A 345 18.56 12.81 -3.20
C LEU A 345 17.30 11.97 -3.35
N LEU A 346 16.29 12.16 -2.48
CA LEU A 346 15.04 11.43 -2.56
C LEU A 346 14.30 11.69 -3.88
N TYR A 347 14.24 12.95 -4.31
CA TYR A 347 13.63 13.33 -5.59
C TYR A 347 14.34 12.65 -6.77
N GLN A 348 15.67 12.60 -6.76
CA GLN A 348 16.44 11.92 -7.81
C GLN A 348 16.29 10.38 -7.76
N CYS A 349 16.11 9.79 -6.57
CA CYS A 349 15.76 8.38 -6.45
C CYS A 349 14.43 8.07 -7.14
N PHE A 350 13.43 8.94 -7.00
CA PHE A 350 12.14 8.79 -7.70
C PHE A 350 12.29 8.95 -9.22
N ASN A 351 13.04 9.96 -9.69
CA ASN A 351 13.25 10.13 -11.13
C ASN A 351 13.93 8.88 -11.73
N ARG A 352 14.97 8.35 -11.05
CA ARG A 352 15.64 7.11 -11.46
C ARG A 352 14.63 5.94 -11.54
N THR A 353 13.79 5.80 -10.54
CA THR A 353 12.77 4.74 -10.54
C THR A 353 11.87 4.85 -11.76
N LEU A 354 11.35 6.05 -12.05
CA LEU A 354 10.49 6.29 -13.21
C LEU A 354 11.19 6.00 -14.53
N ASP A 355 12.47 6.37 -14.66
CA ASP A 355 13.27 6.11 -15.87
C ASP A 355 13.48 4.60 -16.07
N VAL A 356 13.81 3.87 -15.00
CA VAL A 356 13.99 2.42 -15.04
C VAL A 356 12.68 1.70 -15.36
N GLU A 357 11.58 2.07 -14.71
CA GLU A 357 10.25 1.52 -14.98
C GLU A 357 9.83 1.76 -16.44
N SER A 358 9.96 3.00 -16.94
CA SER A 358 9.66 3.35 -18.33
C SER A 358 10.45 2.51 -19.31
N LEU A 359 11.76 2.35 -19.08
CA LEU A 359 12.62 1.52 -19.92
C LEU A 359 12.18 0.05 -19.93
N LEU A 360 11.82 -0.51 -18.77
CA LEU A 360 11.38 -1.90 -18.65
C LEU A 360 10.03 -2.11 -19.33
N LEU A 361 9.11 -1.18 -19.17
CA LEU A 361 7.82 -1.18 -19.87
C LEU A 361 8.02 -1.08 -21.39
N ASP A 362 8.86 -0.16 -21.87
CA ASP A 362 9.19 -0.05 -23.31
C ASP A 362 9.76 -1.34 -23.88
N LYS A 363 10.65 -2.01 -23.15
CA LYS A 363 11.21 -3.31 -23.56
C LYS A 363 10.12 -4.38 -23.63
N ALA A 364 9.23 -4.44 -22.63
CA ALA A 364 8.10 -5.37 -22.65
C ALA A 364 7.16 -5.12 -23.84
N GLY A 365 6.91 -3.86 -24.18
CA GLY A 365 6.08 -3.48 -25.33
C GLY A 365 6.63 -3.92 -26.68
N ARG A 366 7.96 -4.09 -26.80
CA ARG A 366 8.63 -4.55 -28.04
C ARG A 366 8.61 -6.06 -28.22
N VAL A 367 8.23 -6.81 -27.20
CA VAL A 367 8.05 -8.26 -27.31
C VAL A 367 6.94 -8.55 -28.30
N GLN A 368 7.20 -9.47 -29.24
CA GLN A 368 6.15 -9.95 -30.13
C GLN A 368 5.25 -10.90 -29.36
N GLY A 369 3.96 -10.61 -29.31
CA GLY A 369 3.01 -11.42 -28.55
C GLY A 369 1.69 -10.71 -28.26
N SER A 370 0.81 -11.44 -27.61
CA SER A 370 -0.50 -11.01 -27.14
C SER A 370 -0.40 -10.03 -25.97
N GLY A 371 -1.53 -9.44 -25.59
CA GLY A 371 -1.60 -8.52 -24.44
C GLY A 371 -1.21 -9.19 -23.12
N VAL A 372 -1.61 -10.45 -22.89
CA VAL A 372 -1.25 -11.19 -21.66
C VAL A 372 0.25 -11.48 -21.59
N GLU A 373 0.90 -11.81 -22.71
CA GLU A 373 2.35 -12.05 -22.75
C GLU A 373 3.15 -10.78 -22.51
N LYS A 374 2.76 -9.65 -23.10
CA LYS A 374 3.40 -8.35 -22.82
C LYS A 374 3.20 -7.93 -21.36
N LEU A 375 2.01 -8.18 -20.81
CA LEU A 375 1.72 -7.89 -19.42
C LEU A 375 2.58 -8.76 -18.47
N GLU A 376 2.69 -10.06 -18.74
CA GLU A 376 3.60 -10.97 -18.01
C GLU A 376 5.03 -10.44 -18.01
N VAL A 377 5.56 -10.14 -19.19
CA VAL A 377 6.94 -9.66 -19.34
C VAL A 377 7.15 -8.36 -18.58
N ALA A 378 6.23 -7.41 -18.70
CA ALA A 378 6.30 -6.13 -17.99
C ALA A 378 6.35 -6.32 -16.47
N LEU A 379 5.43 -7.12 -15.92
CA LEU A 379 5.32 -7.37 -14.48
C LEU A 379 6.57 -8.09 -13.95
N ARG A 380 7.06 -9.08 -14.67
CA ARG A 380 8.25 -9.83 -14.25
C ARG A 380 9.53 -9.00 -14.38
N TYR A 381 9.62 -8.09 -15.33
CA TYR A 381 10.75 -7.13 -15.42
C TYR A 381 10.73 -6.17 -14.22
N LEU A 382 9.57 -5.58 -13.91
CA LEU A 382 9.40 -4.67 -12.77
C LEU A 382 9.64 -5.39 -11.43
N PHE A 383 9.27 -6.66 -11.33
CA PHE A 383 9.57 -7.48 -10.16
C PHE A 383 11.07 -7.77 -10.06
N ASN A 384 11.68 -8.27 -11.14
CA ASN A 384 13.07 -8.72 -11.10
C ASN A 384 14.06 -7.59 -10.80
N VAL A 385 13.79 -6.36 -11.26
CA VAL A 385 14.67 -5.22 -10.97
C VAL A 385 14.76 -4.96 -9.46
N GLN A 386 13.73 -5.26 -8.68
CA GLN A 386 13.74 -5.07 -7.23
C GLN A 386 14.77 -5.97 -6.52
N PHE A 387 15.14 -7.09 -7.14
CA PHE A 387 16.08 -8.09 -6.62
C PHE A 387 17.43 -8.08 -7.34
N SER A 388 17.58 -7.24 -8.35
CA SER A 388 18.81 -7.12 -9.15
C SER A 388 19.82 -6.17 -8.48
N GLU A 389 21.03 -6.14 -9.04
CA GLU A 389 22.07 -5.16 -8.63
C GLU A 389 21.62 -3.71 -8.83
N GLU A 390 20.68 -3.45 -9.72
CA GLU A 390 20.12 -2.12 -9.99
C GLU A 390 18.97 -1.73 -9.04
N GLY A 391 18.45 -2.67 -8.30
CA GLY A 391 17.41 -2.44 -7.31
C GLY A 391 17.93 -2.31 -5.88
N PRO A 392 17.02 -2.27 -4.90
CA PRO A 392 15.59 -1.99 -5.11
C PRO A 392 15.33 -0.56 -5.55
N LEU A 393 14.26 -0.35 -6.32
CA LEU A 393 13.76 0.98 -6.67
C LEU A 393 13.16 1.66 -5.44
N ILE A 394 13.11 3.00 -5.43
CA ILE A 394 12.47 3.73 -4.33
C ILE A 394 10.98 3.44 -4.29
N ARG A 395 10.44 3.18 -3.09
CA ARG A 395 9.03 2.86 -2.91
C ARG A 395 8.16 4.11 -2.79
N TYR A 396 6.95 4.05 -3.32
CA TYR A 396 5.98 5.16 -3.26
C TYR A 396 5.61 5.59 -1.83
N ARG A 397 5.77 4.70 -0.83
CA ARG A 397 5.60 5.07 0.58
C ARG A 397 6.50 6.22 1.04
N ALA A 398 7.63 6.48 0.38
CA ALA A 398 8.52 7.61 0.68
C ALA A 398 8.04 8.94 0.05
N LEU A 399 7.09 8.91 -0.88
CA LEU A 399 6.60 10.08 -1.63
C LEU A 399 6.08 11.24 -0.74
N PRO A 400 5.37 11.01 0.38
CA PRO A 400 4.95 12.09 1.27
C PRO A 400 6.11 12.90 1.89
N SER A 401 7.34 12.38 1.84
CA SER A 401 8.52 13.08 2.36
C SER A 401 9.09 14.13 1.41
N LEU A 402 8.66 14.19 0.16
CA LEU A 402 8.97 15.24 -0.79
C LEU A 402 8.13 16.50 -0.53
N ASP A 403 8.66 17.67 -0.89
CA ASP A 403 7.86 18.90 -0.96
C ASP A 403 6.73 18.76 -1.99
N GLU A 404 5.77 19.67 -1.94
CA GLU A 404 4.58 19.64 -2.80
C GLU A 404 4.94 19.75 -4.29
N GLY A 405 5.95 20.54 -4.65
CA GLY A 405 6.38 20.77 -6.03
C GLY A 405 6.97 19.51 -6.65
N HIS A 406 7.97 18.93 -6.01
CA HIS A 406 8.60 17.68 -6.42
C HIS A 406 7.60 16.52 -6.43
N ARG A 407 6.76 16.42 -5.40
CA ARG A 407 5.72 15.40 -5.33
C ARG A 407 4.76 15.45 -6.52
N LYS A 408 4.28 16.64 -6.90
CA LYS A 408 3.41 16.81 -8.09
C LYS A 408 4.11 16.39 -9.38
N GLN A 409 5.40 16.67 -9.52
CA GLN A 409 6.17 16.28 -10.71
C GLN A 409 6.30 14.75 -10.80
N ILE A 410 6.67 14.09 -9.71
CA ILE A 410 6.77 12.63 -9.65
C ILE A 410 5.41 12.00 -9.97
N LEU A 411 4.34 12.46 -9.35
CA LEU A 411 3.00 11.94 -9.57
C LEU A 411 2.57 12.06 -11.04
N LYS A 412 2.88 13.18 -11.69
CA LYS A 412 2.59 13.37 -13.12
C LYS A 412 3.39 12.40 -14.00
N ALA A 413 4.67 12.20 -13.70
CA ALA A 413 5.51 11.27 -14.46
C ALA A 413 5.08 9.81 -14.27
N THR A 414 4.69 9.42 -13.06
CA THR A 414 4.12 8.10 -12.77
C THR A 414 2.90 7.76 -13.64
N SER A 415 2.08 8.77 -13.95
CA SER A 415 0.90 8.57 -14.81
C SER A 415 1.26 8.00 -16.21
N ALA A 416 2.41 8.38 -16.78
CA ALA A 416 2.83 7.86 -18.07
C ALA A 416 3.16 6.36 -18.02
N ASN A 417 3.92 5.92 -17.00
CA ASN A 417 4.26 4.50 -16.81
C ASN A 417 2.98 3.67 -16.55
N SER A 418 2.07 4.22 -15.75
CA SER A 418 0.77 3.58 -15.47
C SER A 418 -0.09 3.43 -16.72
N GLN A 419 -0.13 4.43 -17.59
CA GLN A 419 -0.86 4.37 -18.87
C GLN A 419 -0.27 3.30 -19.80
N GLN A 420 1.04 3.13 -19.78
CA GLN A 420 1.72 2.10 -20.59
C GLN A 420 1.40 0.69 -20.10
N LEU A 421 1.43 0.45 -18.77
CA LEU A 421 0.98 -0.83 -18.21
C LEU A 421 -0.50 -1.09 -18.53
N GLY A 422 -1.36 -0.08 -18.40
CA GLY A 422 -2.78 -0.16 -18.77
C GLY A 422 -3.01 -0.43 -20.26
N ALA A 423 -2.08 -0.03 -21.14
CA ALA A 423 -2.16 -0.35 -22.58
C ALA A 423 -2.03 -1.86 -22.83
N TYR A 424 -1.18 -2.57 -22.07
CA TYR A 424 -1.06 -4.03 -22.21
C TYR A 424 -2.31 -4.75 -21.72
N ILE A 425 -2.94 -4.25 -20.66
CA ILE A 425 -4.23 -4.78 -20.18
C ILE A 425 -5.31 -4.57 -21.28
N ARG A 426 -5.41 -3.36 -21.86
CA ARG A 426 -6.36 -3.08 -22.96
C ARG A 426 -6.10 -3.97 -24.16
N GLN A 427 -4.84 -4.15 -24.58
CA GLN A 427 -4.49 -5.07 -25.67
C GLN A 427 -4.96 -6.48 -25.35
N GLY A 428 -4.77 -6.98 -24.11
CA GLY A 428 -5.20 -8.31 -23.71
C GLY A 428 -6.73 -8.49 -23.70
N LEU A 429 -7.48 -7.43 -23.39
CA LEU A 429 -8.95 -7.43 -23.51
C LEU A 429 -9.39 -7.42 -24.99
N GLU A 430 -8.72 -6.64 -25.85
CA GLU A 430 -9.02 -6.54 -27.28
C GLU A 430 -8.71 -7.84 -28.03
N ASP A 431 -7.56 -8.46 -27.76
CA ASP A 431 -7.13 -9.74 -28.37
C ASP A 431 -7.72 -10.98 -27.65
N LYS A 432 -8.52 -10.76 -26.60
CA LYS A 432 -9.20 -11.80 -25.80
C LYS A 432 -8.27 -12.78 -25.10
N THR A 433 -7.04 -12.37 -24.83
CA THR A 433 -6.11 -13.15 -24.00
C THR A 433 -6.26 -12.84 -22.51
N LEU A 434 -6.90 -11.71 -22.17
CA LEU A 434 -7.42 -11.43 -20.83
C LEU A 434 -8.94 -11.59 -20.81
N ARG A 435 -9.47 -11.98 -19.65
CA ARG A 435 -10.91 -12.06 -19.39
C ARG A 435 -11.53 -10.65 -19.38
N ASP A 436 -12.82 -10.58 -19.69
CA ASP A 436 -13.61 -9.35 -19.50
C ASP A 436 -13.70 -9.05 -17.99
N THR A 437 -12.93 -8.08 -17.53
CA THR A 437 -12.83 -7.66 -16.13
C THR A 437 -12.63 -6.14 -16.07
N ASP A 438 -12.83 -5.55 -14.88
CA ASP A 438 -12.57 -4.13 -14.67
C ASP A 438 -11.06 -3.85 -14.81
N SER A 439 -10.69 -3.25 -15.95
CA SER A 439 -9.29 -2.94 -16.28
C SER A 439 -8.64 -1.98 -15.27
N SER A 440 -9.43 -1.12 -14.63
CA SER A 440 -8.96 -0.17 -13.62
C SER A 440 -8.60 -0.91 -12.33
N VAL A 441 -9.47 -1.79 -11.87
CA VAL A 441 -9.22 -2.63 -10.69
C VAL A 441 -8.03 -3.55 -10.94
N ALA A 442 -7.97 -4.19 -12.11
CA ALA A 442 -6.84 -5.03 -12.51
C ALA A 442 -5.51 -4.25 -12.46
N GLN A 443 -5.46 -3.06 -13.04
CA GLN A 443 -4.27 -2.20 -13.02
C GLN A 443 -3.86 -1.80 -11.59
N TYR A 444 -4.81 -1.46 -10.72
CA TYR A 444 -4.52 -1.14 -9.32
C TYR A 444 -3.93 -2.33 -8.56
N MET A 445 -4.52 -3.52 -8.73
CA MET A 445 -4.03 -4.74 -8.09
C MET A 445 -2.61 -5.07 -8.53
N LEU A 446 -2.32 -5.00 -9.84
CA LEU A 446 -0.99 -5.26 -10.38
C LEU A 446 0.04 -4.21 -9.94
N SER A 447 -0.34 -2.93 -9.88
CA SER A 447 0.54 -1.87 -9.36
C SER A 447 0.89 -2.11 -7.90
N GLY A 448 -0.08 -2.53 -7.08
CA GLY A 448 0.15 -2.93 -5.69
C GLY A 448 1.06 -4.13 -5.57
N ALA A 449 0.91 -5.11 -6.46
CA ALA A 449 1.76 -6.30 -6.50
C ALA A 449 3.22 -5.95 -6.80
N VAL A 450 3.47 -5.07 -7.75
CA VAL A 450 4.83 -4.59 -8.06
C VAL A 450 5.42 -3.82 -6.89
N GLU A 451 4.67 -2.89 -6.29
CA GLU A 451 5.13 -2.07 -5.15
C GLU A 451 5.47 -2.93 -3.92
N ALA A 452 4.71 -3.99 -3.67
CA ALA A 452 4.90 -4.87 -2.51
C ALA A 452 5.99 -5.95 -2.73
N SER A 453 6.41 -6.19 -3.96
CA SER A 453 7.35 -7.27 -4.29
C SER A 453 8.67 -7.27 -3.49
N PRO A 454 9.29 -6.13 -3.14
CA PRO A 454 10.50 -6.13 -2.31
C PRO A 454 10.33 -6.75 -0.92
N ASP A 455 9.11 -6.80 -0.39
CA ASP A 455 8.85 -7.37 0.95
C ASP A 455 8.96 -8.90 0.97
N LEU A 456 8.99 -9.55 -0.21
CA LEU A 456 9.23 -10.99 -0.34
C LEU A 456 10.64 -11.42 0.06
N VAL A 457 11.65 -10.55 -0.08
CA VAL A 457 13.06 -10.87 0.25
C VAL A 457 13.21 -11.43 1.66
N ASN A 458 12.43 -10.94 2.60
CA ASN A 458 12.49 -11.35 4.00
C ASN A 458 11.65 -12.60 4.31
N LYS A 459 10.89 -13.12 3.34
CA LYS A 459 9.92 -14.20 3.55
C LYS A 459 10.25 -15.48 2.77
N VAL A 460 11.01 -15.34 1.69
CA VAL A 460 11.38 -16.47 0.82
C VAL A 460 12.90 -16.46 0.68
N THR A 461 13.57 -17.51 1.16
CA THR A 461 15.02 -17.68 1.06
C THR A 461 15.36 -18.61 -0.10
N ASP A 462 16.53 -18.40 -0.72
CA ASP A 462 17.15 -19.27 -1.70
C ASP A 462 16.35 -19.54 -3.00
N VAL A 463 15.45 -18.63 -3.39
CA VAL A 463 14.72 -18.73 -4.65
C VAL A 463 15.27 -17.74 -5.69
N ASP A 464 15.53 -18.21 -6.91
CA ASP A 464 15.87 -17.33 -8.02
C ASP A 464 14.73 -16.33 -8.27
N SER A 465 15.07 -15.03 -8.32
CA SER A 465 14.09 -13.94 -8.53
C SER A 465 13.26 -14.12 -9.80
N ARG A 466 13.80 -14.78 -10.82
CA ARG A 466 13.11 -15.07 -12.08
C ARG A 466 11.98 -16.08 -11.89
N ALA A 467 12.26 -17.18 -11.20
CA ALA A 467 11.26 -18.18 -10.83
C ALA A 467 10.26 -17.60 -9.82
N LEU A 468 10.74 -16.82 -8.84
CA LEU A 468 9.92 -16.16 -7.84
C LEU A 468 8.90 -15.20 -8.48
N SER A 469 9.29 -14.46 -9.54
CA SER A 469 8.37 -13.56 -10.24
C SER A 469 7.19 -14.30 -10.88
N ALA A 470 7.43 -15.44 -11.51
CA ALA A 470 6.36 -16.25 -12.08
C ALA A 470 5.42 -16.79 -10.99
N ALA A 471 5.98 -17.36 -9.92
CA ALA A 471 5.19 -17.86 -8.79
C ALA A 471 4.35 -16.77 -8.11
N TYR A 472 4.91 -15.55 -7.96
CA TYR A 472 4.20 -14.43 -7.36
C TYR A 472 3.04 -13.92 -8.20
N PHE A 473 3.23 -13.79 -9.53
CA PHE A 473 2.17 -13.34 -10.43
C PHE A 473 1.19 -14.44 -10.83
N GLN A 474 1.42 -15.70 -10.44
CA GLN A 474 0.50 -16.82 -10.66
C GLN A 474 -0.92 -16.48 -10.18
N LEU A 475 -1.04 -15.90 -8.96
CA LEU A 475 -2.31 -15.49 -8.40
C LEU A 475 -3.06 -14.49 -9.30
N PHE A 476 -2.37 -13.49 -9.82
CA PHE A 476 -2.99 -12.43 -10.63
C PHE A 476 -3.37 -12.91 -12.02
N MET A 477 -2.62 -13.84 -12.60
CA MET A 477 -2.91 -14.37 -13.92
C MET A 477 -3.96 -15.48 -13.91
N ASN A 478 -3.85 -16.40 -12.97
CA ASN A 478 -4.67 -17.64 -12.97
C ASN A 478 -5.69 -17.71 -11.82
N GLY A 479 -5.61 -16.79 -10.87
CA GLY A 479 -6.46 -16.79 -9.69
C GLY A 479 -6.02 -17.79 -8.61
N LEU A 480 -6.76 -17.75 -7.52
CA LEU A 480 -6.51 -18.57 -6.34
C LEU A 480 -7.17 -19.96 -6.48
N ALA A 481 -8.35 -20.03 -7.11
CA ALA A 481 -9.10 -21.26 -7.21
C ALA A 481 -8.42 -22.26 -8.14
N SER A 482 -8.23 -23.49 -7.67
CA SER A 482 -7.87 -24.60 -8.56
C SER A 482 -9.00 -24.80 -9.57
N GLY A 483 -8.71 -24.62 -10.87
CA GLY A 483 -9.70 -24.81 -11.94
C GLY A 483 -10.28 -26.24 -11.96
N GLY A 484 -11.31 -26.42 -11.18
CA GLY A 484 -12.00 -27.69 -10.97
C GLY A 484 -13.39 -27.43 -10.41
N ALA A 485 -14.16 -26.62 -11.13
CA ALA A 485 -15.60 -26.61 -10.97
C ALA A 485 -16.20 -26.39 -12.36
N GLU A 486 -16.44 -27.48 -13.09
CA GLU A 486 -17.52 -27.54 -14.06
C GLU A 486 -18.87 -27.47 -13.33
#